data_aa187b95011dfdbf7e3f1a2970e4da9d
#
_entry.id   aa187b95011dfdbf7e3f1a2970e4da9d
#
_cell.length_a   1.000
_cell.length_b   1.000
_cell.length_c   1.000
_cell.angle_alpha   90.00
_cell.angle_beta   90.00
_cell.angle_gamma   90.00
#
_symmetry.space_group_name_H-M   'P 1'
#
loop_
_entity.id
_entity.type
_entity.pdbx_description
1 polymer ?
#
loop_
_entity_poly.entity_id
_entity_poly.type
_entity_poly.pdbx_seq_one_letter_code
_entity_poly.pdbx_strand_id
1 'polypeptide(L)'
;IIEPRWTKENKLIVIEREGPNSLAGKIQANKIDQIFINGEEEFIESDNTFSKLVNVPKNGLEVRIVGHKDGKKVASLDFKIQVGY
;
A
#
# COMPACT_ATOMS: atom_id res chain seq x y z
N ILE A 1 12.08 0.02 0.32
CA ILE A 1 10.78 -0.66 0.31
C ILE A 1 9.88 -0.05 1.37
N ILE A 2 8.67 0.27 0.99
CA ILE A 2 7.66 0.82 1.88
C ILE A 2 6.69 -0.30 2.22
N GLU A 3 6.58 -0.65 3.51
CA GLU A 3 5.76 -1.76 3.97
C GLU A 3 4.75 -1.29 5.03
N PRO A 4 3.57 -0.79 4.62
CA PRO A 4 2.55 -0.39 5.57
C PRO A 4 1.95 -1.61 6.26
N ARG A 5 1.46 -1.41 7.48
CA ARG A 5 0.89 -2.49 8.29
C ARG A 5 -0.62 -2.30 8.47
N TRP A 6 -1.38 -3.36 8.22
CA TRP A 6 -2.83 -3.35 8.34
C TRP A 6 -3.33 -3.18 9.79
N THR A 7 -2.51 -3.58 10.76
CA THR A 7 -2.88 -3.57 12.17
C THR A 7 -2.49 -2.29 12.91
N LYS A 8 -1.77 -1.39 12.23
CA LYS A 8 -1.31 -0.13 12.80
C LYS A 8 -1.71 1.03 11.92
N GLU A 9 -1.99 2.15 12.56
CA GLU A 9 -2.25 3.39 11.85
C GLU A 9 -0.93 3.95 11.32
N ASN A 10 -0.80 4.01 10.00
CA ASN A 10 0.39 4.53 9.33
C ASN A 10 0.06 5.91 8.77
N LYS A 11 -0.01 6.92 9.64
CA LYS A 11 -0.36 8.27 9.19
C LYS A 11 0.71 8.90 8.31
N LEU A 12 1.95 8.59 8.62
CA LEU A 12 3.10 9.17 7.92
C LEU A 12 4.22 8.16 7.81
N ILE A 13 4.71 7.97 6.61
CA ILE A 13 5.90 7.15 6.34
C ILE A 13 6.92 8.08 5.70
N VAL A 14 8.12 8.17 6.30
CA VAL A 14 9.18 9.04 5.81
C VAL A 14 10.18 8.20 5.03
N ILE A 15 10.52 8.64 3.83
CA ILE A 15 11.52 8.00 2.97
C ILE A 15 12.66 8.97 2.72
N GLU A 16 13.80 8.44 2.32
CA GLU A 16 15.02 9.25 2.14
C GLU A 16 15.05 10.03 0.85
N ARG A 17 14.47 9.48 -0.22
CA ARG A 17 14.57 10.06 -1.56
C ARG A 17 13.24 10.05 -2.28
N GLU A 18 13.00 11.12 -3.04
CA GLU A 18 11.93 11.18 -4.02
C GLU A 18 12.17 10.20 -5.17
N GLY A 19 11.16 9.96 -5.99
CA GLY A 19 11.25 9.10 -7.14
C GLY A 19 10.65 7.73 -6.92
N PRO A 20 11.05 6.73 -7.71
CA PRO A 20 10.44 5.40 -7.64
C PRO A 20 10.80 4.68 -6.35
N ASN A 21 9.77 4.16 -5.69
CA ASN A 21 9.88 3.36 -4.48
C ASN A 21 8.95 2.18 -4.59
N SER A 22 9.36 1.02 -4.05
CA SER A 22 8.51 -0.16 -4.02
C SER A 22 7.61 -0.13 -2.79
N LEU A 23 6.30 -0.17 -3.03
CA LEU A 23 5.29 -0.30 -1.99
C LEU A 23 4.89 -1.77 -1.94
N ALA A 24 5.12 -2.43 -0.81
CA ALA A 24 4.89 -3.86 -0.69
C ALA A 24 4.12 -4.20 0.56
N GLY A 25 3.40 -5.31 0.52
CA GLY A 25 2.65 -5.77 1.67
C GLY A 25 2.28 -7.23 1.56
N LYS A 26 1.68 -7.75 2.63
CA LYS A 26 1.22 -9.12 2.71
C LYS A 26 -0.22 -9.14 3.20
N ILE A 27 -1.02 -10.02 2.64
CA ILE A 27 -2.42 -10.18 3.01
C ILE A 27 -2.66 -11.55 3.65
N GLN A 28 -3.79 -11.67 4.34
CA GLN A 28 -4.31 -12.98 4.79
C GLN A 28 -5.33 -13.43 3.75
N ALA A 29 -5.02 -14.52 3.03
CA ALA A 29 -5.80 -14.98 1.90
C ALA A 29 -7.25 -15.32 2.24
N ASN A 30 -7.54 -15.71 3.49
CA ASN A 30 -8.89 -15.99 3.94
C ASN A 30 -9.70 -14.73 4.25
N LYS A 31 -9.07 -13.56 4.29
CA LYS A 31 -9.72 -12.29 4.62
C LYS A 31 -9.77 -11.30 3.48
N ILE A 32 -8.80 -11.36 2.57
CA ILE A 32 -8.67 -10.43 1.44
C ILE A 32 -8.28 -11.22 0.20
N ASP A 33 -8.99 -11.01 -0.89
CA ASP A 33 -8.67 -11.65 -2.17
C ASP A 33 -8.40 -10.65 -3.30
N GLN A 34 -8.63 -9.35 -3.06
CA GLN A 34 -8.31 -8.29 -4.01
C GLN A 34 -7.72 -7.09 -3.27
N ILE A 35 -6.73 -6.46 -3.87
CA ILE A 35 -6.07 -5.26 -3.35
C ILE A 35 -6.14 -4.16 -4.40
N PHE A 36 -6.50 -2.96 -3.95
CA PHE A 36 -6.51 -1.75 -4.78
C PHE A 36 -5.62 -0.70 -4.13
N ILE A 37 -4.69 -0.15 -4.88
CA ILE A 37 -3.82 0.93 -4.43
C ILE A 37 -4.18 2.18 -5.23
N ASN A 38 -4.67 3.21 -4.55
CA ASN A 38 -5.16 4.45 -5.17
C ASN A 38 -6.14 4.19 -6.32
N GLY A 39 -7.04 3.20 -6.10
CA GLY A 39 -8.08 2.87 -7.06
C GLY A 39 -7.70 1.87 -8.14
N GLU A 40 -6.44 1.46 -8.20
CA GLU A 40 -5.96 0.49 -9.19
C GLU A 40 -5.76 -0.88 -8.57
N GLU A 41 -6.33 -1.90 -9.17
CA GLU A 41 -6.16 -3.26 -8.69
C GLU A 41 -4.72 -3.74 -8.90
N GLU A 42 -4.15 -4.38 -7.86
CA GLU A 42 -2.81 -4.95 -7.90
C GLU A 42 -2.87 -6.46 -7.83
N PHE A 43 -1.93 -7.10 -8.53
CA PHE A 43 -1.81 -8.55 -8.54
C PHE A 43 -1.31 -9.05 -7.18
N ILE A 44 -1.96 -10.11 -6.67
CA ILE A 44 -1.54 -10.78 -5.44
C ILE A 44 -0.77 -12.03 -5.83
N GLU A 45 0.48 -12.12 -5.39
CA GLU A 45 1.34 -13.26 -5.67
C GLU A 45 0.87 -14.52 -4.91
N SER A 46 1.37 -15.67 -5.32
CA SER A 46 0.99 -16.95 -4.72
C SER A 46 1.36 -17.07 -3.23
N ASP A 47 2.31 -16.26 -2.77
CA ASP A 47 2.70 -16.21 -1.35
C ASP A 47 1.92 -15.17 -0.55
N ASN A 48 0.83 -14.63 -1.14
CA ASN A 48 -0.04 -13.62 -0.55
C ASN A 48 0.63 -12.25 -0.36
N THR A 49 1.64 -11.97 -1.15
CA THR A 49 2.27 -10.65 -1.17
C THR A 49 1.81 -9.86 -2.39
N PHE A 50 1.90 -8.55 -2.28
CA PHE A 50 1.70 -7.64 -3.40
C PHE A 50 2.81 -6.58 -3.38
N SER A 51 3.12 -6.04 -4.54
CA SER A 51 4.04 -4.93 -4.63
C SER A 51 3.69 -4.03 -5.81
N LYS A 52 3.93 -2.75 -5.64
CA LYS A 52 3.72 -1.75 -6.68
C LYS A 52 4.84 -0.74 -6.62
N LEU A 53 5.41 -0.42 -7.79
CA LEU A 53 6.35 0.68 -7.89
C LEU A 53 5.56 1.98 -7.92
N VAL A 54 5.78 2.84 -6.92
CA VAL A 54 5.13 4.14 -6.83
C VAL A 54 6.18 5.24 -7.01
N ASN A 55 5.82 6.27 -7.76
CA ASN A 55 6.69 7.42 -7.92
C ASN A 55 6.30 8.48 -6.89
N VAL A 56 7.18 8.73 -5.93
CA VAL A 56 6.92 9.67 -4.85
C VAL A 56 7.51 11.03 -5.22
N PRO A 57 6.67 12.06 -5.42
CA PRO A 57 7.16 13.39 -5.72
C PRO A 57 7.79 14.05 -4.49
N LYS A 58 8.53 15.10 -4.71
CA LYS A 58 9.25 15.82 -3.67
C LYS A 58 8.36 16.28 -2.52
N ASN A 59 7.11 16.63 -2.81
CA ASN A 59 6.14 17.09 -1.81
C ASN A 59 5.32 15.95 -1.19
N GLY A 60 5.66 14.70 -1.50
CA GLY A 60 5.01 13.53 -0.91
C GLY A 60 3.89 12.95 -1.74
N LEU A 61 3.36 11.82 -1.28
CA LEU A 61 2.30 11.08 -1.95
C LEU A 61 1.32 10.54 -0.93
N GLU A 62 0.04 10.78 -1.16
CA GLU A 62 -1.02 10.16 -0.35
C GLU A 62 -1.38 8.81 -0.95
N VAL A 63 -1.50 7.79 -0.09
CA VAL A 63 -1.77 6.42 -0.51
C VAL A 63 -2.98 5.88 0.23
N ARG A 64 -3.88 5.27 -0.52
CA ARG A 64 -5.00 4.49 0.03
C ARG A 64 -4.92 3.08 -0.50
N ILE A 65 -4.86 2.12 0.42
CA ILE A 65 -4.91 0.69 0.07
C ILE A 65 -6.24 0.15 0.56
N VAL A 66 -6.97 -0.50 -0.33
CA VAL A 66 -8.29 -1.08 -0.02
C VAL A 66 -8.22 -2.57 -0.30
N GLY A 67 -8.65 -3.37 0.67
CA GLY A 67 -8.79 -4.81 0.52
C GLY A 67 -10.25 -5.21 0.36
N HIS A 68 -10.51 -6.08 -0.60
CA HIS A 68 -11.83 -6.64 -0.85
C HIS A 68 -11.84 -8.15 -0.59
N LYS A 69 -12.99 -8.67 -0.22
CA LYS A 69 -13.26 -10.10 -0.13
C LYS A 69 -14.64 -10.35 -0.71
N ASP A 70 -14.70 -11.24 -1.72
CA ASP A 70 -15.94 -11.58 -2.43
C ASP A 70 -16.65 -10.33 -2.98
N GLY A 71 -15.87 -9.39 -3.51
CA GLY A 71 -16.36 -8.16 -4.12
C GLY A 71 -16.75 -7.06 -3.12
N LYS A 72 -16.56 -7.29 -1.82
CA LYS A 72 -16.91 -6.30 -0.79
C LYS A 72 -15.66 -5.74 -0.11
N LYS A 73 -15.65 -4.44 0.13
CA LYS A 73 -14.59 -3.79 0.89
C LYS A 73 -14.60 -4.30 2.33
N VAL A 74 -13.49 -4.86 2.78
CA VAL A 74 -13.34 -5.39 4.14
C VAL A 74 -12.25 -4.68 4.94
N ALA A 75 -11.35 -3.95 4.27
CA ALA A 75 -10.28 -3.23 4.94
C ALA A 75 -9.85 -2.02 4.11
N SER A 76 -9.35 -1.00 4.79
CA SER A 76 -8.70 0.12 4.11
C SER A 76 -7.60 0.69 4.99
N LEU A 77 -6.59 1.25 4.33
CA LEU A 77 -5.42 1.80 4.99
C LEU A 77 -5.03 3.09 4.27
N ASP A 78 -5.05 4.21 4.99
CA ASP A 78 -4.67 5.52 4.46
C ASP A 78 -3.41 6.01 5.14
N PHE A 79 -2.46 6.48 4.34
CA PHE A 79 -1.23 7.06 4.88
C PHE A 79 -0.61 8.02 3.87
N LYS A 80 0.32 8.82 4.36
CA LYS A 80 1.11 9.72 3.51
C LYS A 80 2.56 9.28 3.50
N ILE A 81 3.17 9.25 2.31
CA ILE A 81 4.61 9.06 2.15
C ILE A 81 5.22 10.44 2.02
N GLN A 82 6.21 10.75 2.84
CA GLN A 82 6.89 12.04 2.84
C GLN A 82 8.38 11.83 2.60
N VAL A 83 8.97 12.72 1.79
CA VAL A 83 10.42 12.71 1.57
C VAL A 83 11.06 13.54 2.70
N GLY A 84 11.91 12.91 3.50
CA GLY A 84 12.60 13.55 4.60
C GLY A 84 14.06 13.84 4.22
N TYR A 85 14.58 14.94 4.74
CA TYR A 85 15.97 15.32 4.53
C TYR A 85 16.69 15.48 5.87
#